data_670ab34fdb586c8e5ad8bb8b248fd262
#
_entry.id   670ab34fdb586c8e5ad8bb8b248fd262
#
_cell.length_a   1.000
_cell.length_b   1.000
_cell.length_c   1.000
_cell.angle_alpha   90.00
_cell.angle_beta   90.00
_cell.angle_gamma   90.00
#
_symmetry.space_group_name_H-M   'P 1'
#
loop_
_entity.id
_entity.type
_entity.pdbx_description
1 polymer ?
#
loop_
_entity_poly.entity_id
_entity_poly.type
_entity_poly.pdbx_seq_one_letter_code
_entity_poly.pdbx_strand_id
1 'polypeptide(L)'
;MDTIKCKYHFRKYKVAQGHPFLVVIIKETKDENGKTLLSGFNLTHSVTYVLSRPNKFIRINNPNPSDDADCFLNTDMVKDKPISRFSKPIANWELSEDDIKEIDAILLEKYNIK
;
A
#
# COMPACT_ATOMS: atom_id res chain seq x y z
N MET A 1 7.10 16.48 -13.84
CA MET A 1 7.47 16.19 -12.45
C MET A 1 7.82 14.73 -12.32
N ASP A 2 9.01 14.45 -11.87
CA ASP A 2 9.48 13.07 -11.81
C ASP A 2 8.84 12.35 -10.64
N THR A 3 8.26 11.18 -10.92
CA THR A 3 7.75 10.28 -9.89
C THR A 3 8.91 9.44 -9.40
N ILE A 4 9.21 9.55 -8.11
CA ILE A 4 10.27 8.75 -7.50
C ILE A 4 9.64 7.58 -6.76
N LYS A 5 9.99 6.37 -7.18
CA LYS A 5 9.61 5.16 -6.47
C LYS A 5 10.40 5.12 -5.16
N CYS A 6 9.69 5.16 -4.04
CA CYS A 6 10.33 5.09 -2.73
C CYS A 6 10.51 3.63 -2.29
N LYS A 7 11.30 3.43 -1.23
CA LYS A 7 11.38 2.11 -0.59
C LYS A 7 9.99 1.75 -0.06
N TYR A 8 9.50 0.55 -0.36
CA TYR A 8 8.20 0.10 0.10
C TYR A 8 8.15 0.06 1.62
N HIS A 9 7.11 0.66 2.18
CA HIS A 9 6.90 0.70 3.62
C HIS A 9 5.41 0.79 3.91
N PHE A 10 5.05 0.60 5.17
CA PHE A 10 3.66 0.52 5.61
C PHE A 10 3.28 1.71 6.44
N ARG A 11 2.08 2.23 6.21
CA ARG A 11 1.49 3.30 7.02
C ARG A 11 0.02 2.96 7.28
N LYS A 12 -0.58 3.64 8.24
CA LYS A 12 -2.01 3.58 8.51
C LYS A 12 -2.64 4.90 8.09
N TYR A 13 -3.88 4.85 7.58
CA TYR A 13 -4.65 6.07 7.42
C TYR A 13 -5.04 6.62 8.79
N LYS A 14 -4.97 7.93 8.96
CA LYS A 14 -5.53 8.59 10.11
C LYS A 14 -7.04 8.70 9.88
N VAL A 15 -7.83 8.06 10.74
CA VAL A 15 -9.28 8.11 10.67
C VAL A 15 -9.83 8.59 12.01
N ALA A 16 -10.92 9.35 11.97
CA ALA A 16 -11.54 9.87 13.17
C ALA A 16 -12.22 8.79 13.99
N GLN A 17 -12.73 7.74 13.34
CA GLN A 17 -13.44 6.63 13.97
C GLN A 17 -13.18 5.35 13.19
N GLY A 18 -13.26 4.21 13.86
CA GLY A 18 -13.13 2.90 13.25
C GLY A 18 -11.69 2.41 13.15
N HIS A 19 -11.50 1.33 12.42
CA HIS A 19 -10.18 0.73 12.20
C HIS A 19 -9.45 1.46 11.08
N PRO A 20 -8.23 1.92 11.31
CA PRO A 20 -7.44 2.51 10.23
C PRO A 20 -7.09 1.44 9.20
N PHE A 21 -7.21 1.80 7.93
CA PHE A 21 -6.75 0.94 6.86
C PHE A 21 -5.23 0.97 6.78
N LEU A 22 -4.64 -0.18 6.51
CA LEU A 22 -3.22 -0.30 6.24
C LEU A 22 -2.97 -0.06 4.76
N VAL A 23 -1.84 0.53 4.46
CA VAL A 23 -1.44 0.80 3.08
C VAL A 23 0.05 0.54 2.93
N VAL A 24 0.43 -0.13 1.85
CA VAL A 24 1.84 -0.21 1.46
C VAL A 24 2.13 0.96 0.53
N ILE A 25 3.05 1.82 0.93
CA ILE A 25 3.44 3.00 0.15
C ILE A 25 4.51 2.58 -0.84
N ILE A 26 4.31 2.96 -2.10
CA ILE A 26 5.20 2.57 -3.19
C ILE A 26 5.90 3.75 -3.85
N LYS A 27 5.34 4.95 -3.77
CA LYS A 27 5.98 6.13 -4.34
C LYS A 27 5.58 7.40 -3.61
N GLU A 28 6.44 8.40 -3.74
CA GLU A 28 6.21 9.75 -3.24
C GLU A 28 6.32 10.74 -4.38
N THR A 29 5.46 11.74 -4.36
CA THR A 29 5.52 12.87 -5.29
C THR A 29 5.38 14.16 -4.48
N LYS A 30 5.64 15.29 -5.11
CA LYS A 30 5.37 16.59 -4.51
C LYS A 30 4.39 17.36 -5.37
N ASP A 31 3.47 18.06 -4.72
CA ASP A 31 2.54 18.94 -5.44
C ASP A 31 3.20 20.28 -5.77
N GLU A 32 2.45 21.18 -6.40
CA GLU A 32 2.93 22.51 -6.78
C GLU A 32 3.45 23.32 -5.61
N ASN A 33 2.91 23.08 -4.41
CA ASN A 33 3.29 23.78 -3.19
C ASN A 33 4.41 23.08 -2.41
N GLY A 34 4.99 22.04 -2.97
CA GLY A 34 6.05 21.28 -2.33
C GLY A 34 5.57 20.31 -1.26
N LYS A 35 4.27 20.09 -1.13
CA LYS A 35 3.72 19.13 -0.17
C LYS A 35 3.91 17.71 -0.67
N THR A 36 4.29 16.81 0.22
CA THR A 36 4.48 15.40 -0.11
C THR A 36 3.16 14.68 -0.28
N LEU A 37 3.04 13.96 -1.39
CA LEU A 37 1.90 13.09 -1.70
C LEU A 37 2.39 11.65 -1.74
N LEU A 38 1.57 10.73 -1.23
CA LEU A 38 1.90 9.32 -1.19
C LEU A 38 0.92 8.51 -2.04
N SER A 39 1.44 7.48 -2.69
CA SER A 39 0.63 6.53 -3.44
C SER A 39 0.98 5.11 -3.01
N GLY A 40 -0.03 4.24 -3.02
CA GLY A 40 0.18 2.87 -2.57
C GLY A 40 -1.03 1.98 -2.77
N PHE A 41 -0.96 0.81 -2.17
CA PHE A 41 -2.02 -0.20 -2.24
C PHE A 41 -2.58 -0.47 -0.84
N ASN A 42 -3.91 -0.47 -0.74
CA ASN A 42 -4.59 -0.80 0.52
C ASN A 42 -4.46 -2.29 0.84
N LEU A 43 -4.39 -2.60 2.13
CA LEU A 43 -4.34 -3.96 2.63
C LEU A 43 -5.60 -4.28 3.43
N THR A 44 -6.04 -5.55 3.38
CA THR A 44 -7.16 -6.03 4.19
C THR A 44 -6.91 -7.45 4.65
N HIS A 45 -7.52 -7.81 5.78
CA HIS A 45 -7.55 -9.18 6.29
C HIS A 45 -8.93 -9.83 6.08
N SER A 46 -9.88 -9.11 5.50
CA SER A 46 -11.26 -9.59 5.34
C SER A 46 -11.40 -10.47 4.10
N VAL A 47 -11.50 -11.77 4.31
CA VAL A 47 -11.73 -12.74 3.24
C VAL A 47 -13.06 -12.46 2.54
N THR A 48 -14.10 -12.14 3.29
CA THR A 48 -15.43 -11.82 2.74
C THR A 48 -15.35 -10.64 1.79
N TYR A 49 -14.64 -9.58 2.17
CA TYR A 49 -14.47 -8.40 1.33
C TYR A 49 -13.73 -8.75 0.04
N VAL A 50 -12.67 -9.56 0.14
CA VAL A 50 -11.87 -10.00 -1.00
C VAL A 50 -12.72 -10.82 -1.97
N LEU A 51 -13.50 -11.77 -1.47
CA LEU A 51 -14.35 -12.63 -2.29
C LEU A 51 -15.47 -11.85 -2.99
N SER A 52 -15.90 -10.74 -2.43
CA SER A 52 -16.94 -9.89 -3.04
C SER A 52 -16.40 -9.08 -4.24
N ARG A 53 -15.09 -9.03 -4.43
CA ARG A 53 -14.44 -8.27 -5.50
C ARG A 53 -13.40 -9.13 -6.21
N PRO A 54 -13.84 -10.11 -7.04
CA PRO A 54 -12.90 -11.00 -7.71
C PRO A 54 -11.94 -10.22 -8.62
N ASN A 55 -10.70 -10.69 -8.69
CA ASN A 55 -9.63 -10.12 -9.54
C ASN A 55 -9.11 -8.75 -9.11
N LYS A 56 -9.49 -8.27 -7.91
CA LYS A 56 -8.98 -7.00 -7.38
C LYS A 56 -7.86 -7.18 -6.37
N PHE A 57 -7.70 -8.36 -5.82
CA PHE A 57 -6.79 -8.61 -4.70
C PHE A 57 -5.77 -9.67 -5.03
N ILE A 58 -4.57 -9.51 -4.49
CA ILE A 58 -3.57 -10.58 -4.43
C ILE A 58 -3.30 -10.89 -2.96
N ARG A 59 -2.99 -12.15 -2.67
CA ARG A 59 -2.58 -12.56 -1.34
C ARG A 59 -1.10 -12.28 -1.17
N ILE A 60 -0.73 -11.66 -0.05
CA ILE A 60 0.67 -11.42 0.31
C ILE A 60 0.93 -12.01 1.70
N ASN A 61 2.19 -12.20 2.03
CA ASN A 61 2.58 -12.56 3.39
C ASN A 61 2.28 -11.39 4.33
N ASN A 62 1.73 -11.70 5.51
CA ASN A 62 1.44 -10.66 6.48
C ASN A 62 2.75 -9.97 6.90
N PRO A 63 2.88 -8.66 6.67
CA PRO A 63 4.12 -7.96 7.01
C PRO A 63 4.31 -7.76 8.51
N ASN A 64 3.24 -7.93 9.30
CA ASN A 64 3.32 -7.82 10.75
C ASN A 64 3.93 -9.10 11.31
N PRO A 65 5.14 -9.07 11.91
CA PRO A 65 5.79 -10.27 12.41
C PRO A 65 5.08 -10.91 13.61
N SER A 66 4.13 -10.18 14.21
CA SER A 66 3.38 -10.66 15.39
C SER A 66 1.99 -11.17 15.03
N ASP A 67 1.65 -11.23 13.73
CA ASP A 67 0.33 -11.61 13.28
C ASP A 67 0.46 -12.58 12.09
N ASP A 68 -0.30 -13.68 12.12
CA ASP A 68 -0.31 -14.69 11.07
C ASP A 68 -1.61 -14.73 10.27
N ALA A 69 -2.47 -13.74 10.45
CA ALA A 69 -3.71 -13.65 9.68
C ALA A 69 -3.44 -13.46 8.19
N ASP A 70 -4.33 -13.97 7.34
CA ASP A 70 -4.25 -13.76 5.90
C ASP A 70 -4.26 -12.26 5.58
N CYS A 71 -3.42 -11.86 4.64
CA CYS A 71 -3.32 -10.47 4.22
C CYS A 71 -3.48 -10.38 2.70
N PHE A 72 -4.31 -9.44 2.26
CA PHE A 72 -4.61 -9.23 0.84
C PHE A 72 -4.35 -7.78 0.45
N LEU A 73 -3.78 -7.62 -0.72
CA LEU A 73 -3.46 -6.31 -1.27
C LEU A 73 -4.45 -5.99 -2.39
N ASN A 74 -5.10 -4.82 -2.27
CA ASN A 74 -5.97 -4.31 -3.32
C ASN A 74 -5.11 -3.73 -4.45
N THR A 75 -5.23 -4.29 -5.65
CA THR A 75 -4.42 -3.86 -6.79
C THR A 75 -4.85 -2.53 -7.42
N ASP A 76 -5.95 -1.96 -6.95
CA ASP A 76 -6.34 -0.59 -7.33
C ASP A 76 -5.54 0.41 -6.50
N MET A 77 -4.67 1.14 -7.18
CA MET A 77 -3.77 2.07 -6.50
C MET A 77 -4.51 3.28 -5.92
N VAL A 78 -4.18 3.64 -4.69
CA VAL A 78 -4.52 4.93 -4.11
C VAL A 78 -3.43 5.91 -4.54
N LYS A 79 -3.80 6.97 -5.27
CA LYS A 79 -2.82 7.88 -5.87
C LYS A 79 -2.81 9.25 -5.20
N ASP A 80 -1.60 9.77 -4.99
CA ASP A 80 -1.34 11.18 -4.68
C ASP A 80 -2.17 11.72 -3.51
N LYS A 81 -2.17 10.98 -2.41
CA LYS A 81 -2.85 11.41 -1.18
C LYS A 81 -1.88 12.19 -0.28
N PRO A 82 -2.33 13.30 0.33
CA PRO A 82 -1.46 14.08 1.20
C PRO A 82 -0.87 13.22 2.33
N ILE A 83 0.44 13.38 2.57
CA ILE A 83 1.12 12.63 3.63
C ILE A 83 0.48 12.84 5.00
N SER A 84 -0.18 13.99 5.21
CA SER A 84 -0.88 14.30 6.45
C SER A 84 -2.03 13.35 6.76
N ARG A 85 -2.52 12.61 5.77
CA ARG A 85 -3.59 11.61 5.96
C ARG A 85 -3.09 10.29 6.53
N PHE A 86 -1.78 10.12 6.64
CA PHE A 86 -1.17 8.86 7.05
C PHE A 86 -0.44 9.01 8.37
N SER A 87 -0.35 7.91 9.11
CA SER A 87 0.54 7.81 10.26
C SER A 87 2.00 7.83 9.80
N LYS A 88 2.92 7.85 10.77
CA LYS A 88 4.34 7.60 10.49
C LYS A 88 4.51 6.18 9.95
N PRO A 89 5.62 5.89 9.24
CA PRO A 89 5.92 4.54 8.81
C PRO A 89 5.90 3.55 9.99
N ILE A 90 5.34 2.37 9.74
CA ILE A 90 5.29 1.32 10.75
C ILE A 90 6.66 0.64 10.79
N ALA A 91 7.28 0.63 11.97
CA ALA A 91 8.59 0.00 12.16
C ALA A 91 8.46 -1.53 12.13
N ASN A 92 9.51 -2.18 11.64
CA ASN A 92 9.66 -3.66 11.68
C ASN A 92 8.70 -4.45 10.80
N TRP A 93 7.93 -3.78 9.94
CA TRP A 93 7.11 -4.45 8.94
C TRP A 93 7.83 -4.45 7.61
N GLU A 94 7.97 -5.62 7.01
CA GLU A 94 8.67 -5.79 5.75
C GLU A 94 7.89 -6.71 4.81
N LEU A 95 8.01 -6.43 3.52
CA LEU A 95 7.51 -7.31 2.48
C LEU A 95 8.51 -8.43 2.22
N SER A 96 8.02 -9.63 1.90
CA SER A 96 8.89 -10.69 1.40
C SER A 96 9.38 -10.33 -0.01
N GLU A 97 10.49 -10.95 -0.42
CA GLU A 97 11.02 -10.74 -1.77
C GLU A 97 10.01 -11.12 -2.85
N ASP A 98 9.26 -12.20 -2.64
CA ASP A 98 8.23 -12.62 -3.59
C ASP A 98 7.12 -11.60 -3.73
N ASP A 99 6.69 -11.00 -2.61
CA ASP A 99 5.65 -9.97 -2.62
C ASP A 99 6.15 -8.69 -3.30
N ILE A 100 7.41 -8.33 -3.08
CA ILE A 100 8.01 -7.18 -3.77
C ILE A 100 7.99 -7.40 -5.29
N LYS A 101 8.34 -8.60 -5.74
CA LYS A 101 8.31 -8.95 -7.17
C LYS A 101 6.90 -8.86 -7.75
N GLU A 102 5.90 -9.33 -7.01
CA GLU A 102 4.50 -9.22 -7.46
C GLU A 102 4.04 -7.78 -7.54
N ILE A 103 4.38 -6.97 -6.55
CA ILE A 103 4.04 -5.53 -6.56
C ILE A 103 4.74 -4.83 -7.72
N ASP A 104 6.02 -5.12 -7.94
CA ASP A 104 6.76 -4.54 -9.06
C ASP A 104 6.13 -4.92 -10.41
N ALA A 105 5.66 -6.17 -10.55
CA ALA A 105 4.98 -6.62 -11.76
C ALA A 105 3.66 -5.87 -11.97
N ILE A 106 2.87 -5.67 -10.92
CA ILE A 106 1.62 -4.91 -10.99
C ILE A 106 1.89 -3.46 -11.40
N LEU A 107 2.91 -2.85 -10.81
CA LEU A 107 3.27 -1.47 -11.15
C LEU A 107 3.66 -1.35 -12.62
N LEU A 108 4.42 -2.30 -13.13
CA LEU A 108 4.85 -2.27 -14.52
C LEU A 108 3.70 -2.55 -15.48
N GLU A 109 2.92 -3.62 -15.21
CA GLU A 109 1.89 -4.09 -16.14
C GLU A 109 0.62 -3.24 -16.11
N LYS A 110 0.16 -2.86 -14.92
CA LYS A 110 -1.11 -2.13 -14.77
C LYS A 110 -0.93 -0.61 -14.79
N TYR A 111 0.19 -0.12 -14.29
CA TYR A 111 0.43 1.32 -14.10
C TYR A 111 1.61 1.86 -14.88
N ASN A 112 2.34 1.01 -15.60
CA ASN A 112 3.52 1.39 -16.38
C ASN A 112 4.57 2.15 -15.56
N ILE A 113 4.75 1.73 -14.32
CA ILE A 113 5.74 2.30 -13.40
C ILE A 113 6.88 1.29 -13.22
N LYS A 114 8.11 1.75 -13.45
CA LYS A 114 9.30 0.91 -13.32
C LYS A 114 10.02 1.13 -11.99
#